data_9e8d23e18881b5c192eded21903b4e58
#
_entry.id   9e8d23e18881b5c192eded21903b4e58
#
_cell.length_a   1.000
_cell.length_b   1.000
_cell.length_c   1.000
_cell.angle_alpha   90.00
_cell.angle_beta   90.00
_cell.angle_gamma   90.00
#
_symmetry.space_group_name_H-M   'P 1'
#
loop_
_entity.id
_entity.type
_entity.pdbx_description
1 polymer ?
#
loop_
_entity_poly.entity_id
_entity_poly.type
_entity_poly.pdbx_seq_one_letter_code
_entity_poly.pdbx_strand_id
1 'polypeptide(L)'
;MSLIDTAEMYAGGGAEEVVAQAIKGQRDKVFVVSKVLPSNASRKGTITACEQSLHRLQTAFIDLYLLHWRGGYALEETVAAFETLMESGKIRSWGVSNFDVDDMEELEAIAGGTAVSVNQILFNLKRRGPEVGLMPWCQSRNIPIMAYSPIEQGRLLSHSALTGIARELETTAAVVALAWVLNQDGVIAIPKSSNPDHIRSNRKAADITLTPAQLQTLDQAFKRPNRKQPLDML
;
A
#
# COMPACT_ATOMS: atom_id res chain seq x y z
N MET A 1 10.87 6.55 9.25
CA MET A 1 10.18 5.84 8.15
C MET A 1 11.26 5.29 7.23
N SER A 2 11.19 4.00 6.95
CA SER A 2 12.20 3.28 6.15
C SER A 2 11.59 2.62 4.91
N LEU A 3 10.25 2.68 4.71
CA LEU A 3 9.57 2.18 3.54
C LEU A 3 9.29 3.29 2.55
N ILE A 4 9.61 3.07 1.27
CA ILE A 4 9.29 3.97 0.15
C ILE A 4 8.48 3.17 -0.88
N ASP A 5 7.29 3.67 -1.22
CA ASP A 5 6.42 3.11 -2.25
C ASP A 5 6.50 3.95 -3.53
N THR A 6 6.77 3.29 -4.64
CA THR A 6 6.78 3.86 -5.99
C THR A 6 6.18 2.89 -7.01
N ALA A 7 6.21 3.23 -8.30
CA ALA A 7 5.78 2.36 -9.40
C ALA A 7 6.37 2.83 -10.73
N GLU A 8 6.52 1.91 -11.68
CA GLU A 8 6.99 2.23 -13.04
C GLU A 8 6.13 3.27 -13.76
N MET A 9 4.83 3.33 -13.45
CA MET A 9 3.93 4.28 -14.08
C MET A 9 4.04 5.71 -13.52
N TYR A 10 4.56 5.90 -12.30
CA TYR A 10 4.54 7.22 -11.67
C TYR A 10 5.52 8.16 -12.39
N ALA A 11 4.97 9.24 -12.97
CA ALA A 11 5.71 10.18 -13.81
C ALA A 11 6.51 9.49 -14.95
N GLY A 12 5.97 8.40 -15.53
CA GLY A 12 6.63 7.67 -16.60
C GLY A 12 7.99 7.05 -16.19
N GLY A 13 8.12 6.62 -14.93
CA GLY A 13 9.36 6.11 -14.34
C GLY A 13 10.20 7.16 -13.58
N GLY A 14 9.94 8.45 -13.76
CA GLY A 14 10.70 9.52 -13.09
C GLY A 14 10.60 9.47 -11.55
N ALA A 15 9.51 8.90 -10.98
CA ALA A 15 9.42 8.72 -9.54
C ALA A 15 10.45 7.71 -9.02
N GLU A 16 10.74 6.65 -9.77
CA GLU A 16 11.80 5.68 -9.42
C GLU A 16 13.19 6.31 -9.48
N GLU A 17 13.44 7.21 -10.43
CA GLU A 17 14.70 7.96 -10.53
C GLU A 17 14.91 8.91 -9.33
N VAL A 18 13.83 9.56 -8.86
CA VAL A 18 13.88 10.37 -7.62
C VAL A 18 14.18 9.50 -6.41
N VAL A 19 13.57 8.31 -6.33
CA VAL A 19 13.86 7.34 -5.26
C VAL A 19 15.33 6.92 -5.31
N ALA A 20 15.89 6.63 -6.49
CA ALA A 20 17.30 6.27 -6.65
C ALA A 20 18.22 7.31 -6.03
N GLN A 21 17.96 8.59 -6.30
CA GLN A 21 18.73 9.70 -5.73
C GLN A 21 18.59 9.77 -4.21
N ALA A 22 17.36 9.59 -3.71
CA ALA A 22 17.05 9.66 -2.26
C ALA A 22 17.72 8.55 -1.45
N ILE A 23 17.84 7.33 -2.00
CA ILE A 23 18.40 6.17 -1.29
C ILE A 23 19.89 5.97 -1.53
N LYS A 24 20.54 6.82 -2.31
CA LYS A 24 21.96 6.71 -2.62
C LYS A 24 22.82 6.68 -1.36
N GLY A 25 23.65 5.65 -1.22
CA GLY A 25 24.51 5.44 -0.05
C GLY A 25 23.79 4.92 1.21
N GLN A 26 22.48 4.65 1.13
CA GLN A 26 21.71 4.10 2.25
C GLN A 26 20.67 3.03 1.83
N ARG A 27 20.89 2.38 0.68
CA ARG A 27 19.97 1.38 0.12
C ARG A 27 19.56 0.30 1.12
N ASP A 28 20.49 -0.19 1.92
CA ASP A 28 20.26 -1.25 2.91
C ASP A 28 19.41 -0.81 4.12
N LYS A 29 19.20 0.49 4.28
CA LYS A 29 18.37 1.06 5.36
C LYS A 29 16.93 1.31 4.94
N VAL A 30 16.62 1.08 3.66
CA VAL A 30 15.33 1.44 3.07
C VAL A 30 14.68 0.22 2.44
N PHE A 31 13.41 0.01 2.76
CA PHE A 31 12.54 -0.99 2.14
C PHE A 31 11.85 -0.32 0.92
N VAL A 32 12.21 -0.75 -0.29
CA VAL A 32 11.70 -0.18 -1.54
C VAL A 32 10.61 -1.07 -2.10
N VAL A 33 9.45 -0.46 -2.39
CA VAL A 33 8.32 -1.09 -3.07
C VAL A 33 8.18 -0.46 -4.46
N SER A 34 8.08 -1.28 -5.51
CA SER A 34 7.67 -0.83 -6.83
C SER A 34 6.63 -1.77 -7.43
N LYS A 35 6.06 -1.41 -8.60
CA LYS A 35 4.89 -2.11 -9.15
C LYS A 35 5.01 -2.23 -10.66
N VAL A 36 4.59 -3.39 -11.19
CA VAL A 36 4.42 -3.62 -12.62
C VAL A 36 2.99 -3.29 -13.05
N LEU A 37 2.85 -2.61 -14.18
CA LEU A 37 1.54 -2.35 -14.82
C LEU A 37 0.90 -3.64 -15.34
N PRO A 38 -0.44 -3.78 -15.28
CA PRO A 38 -1.14 -4.93 -15.85
C PRO A 38 -0.86 -5.16 -17.34
N SER A 39 -0.58 -4.10 -18.11
CA SER A 39 -0.18 -4.22 -19.52
C SER A 39 1.15 -4.95 -19.72
N ASN A 40 1.98 -5.01 -18.70
CA ASN A 40 3.28 -5.69 -18.68
C ASN A 40 3.24 -7.02 -17.92
N ALA A 41 2.07 -7.49 -17.47
CA ALA A 41 1.92 -8.60 -16.53
C ALA A 41 2.06 -10.00 -17.16
N SER A 42 2.45 -10.13 -18.44
CA SER A 42 2.90 -11.40 -18.99
C SER A 42 4.21 -11.85 -18.32
N ARG A 43 4.55 -13.14 -18.37
CA ARG A 43 5.79 -13.66 -17.78
C ARG A 43 7.03 -12.88 -18.23
N LYS A 44 7.19 -12.70 -19.55
CA LYS A 44 8.32 -11.95 -20.12
C LYS A 44 8.22 -10.44 -19.79
N GLY A 45 7.03 -9.88 -19.88
CA GLY A 45 6.77 -8.46 -19.64
C GLY A 45 7.11 -8.05 -18.20
N THR A 46 6.66 -8.85 -17.22
CA THR A 46 6.92 -8.60 -15.79
C THR A 46 8.44 -8.61 -15.49
N ILE A 47 9.18 -9.58 -16.05
CA ILE A 47 10.63 -9.63 -15.89
C ILE A 47 11.30 -8.39 -16.48
N THR A 48 10.93 -8.03 -17.73
CA THR A 48 11.49 -6.85 -18.41
C THR A 48 11.15 -5.56 -17.67
N ALA A 49 9.91 -5.39 -17.21
CA ALA A 49 9.48 -4.22 -16.43
C ALA A 49 10.26 -4.10 -15.11
N CYS A 50 10.46 -5.21 -14.41
CA CYS A 50 11.28 -5.24 -13.18
C CYS A 50 12.73 -4.81 -13.45
N GLU A 51 13.35 -5.31 -14.51
CA GLU A 51 14.72 -4.94 -14.88
C GLU A 51 14.83 -3.45 -15.22
N GLN A 52 13.84 -2.89 -15.92
CA GLN A 52 13.77 -1.45 -16.18
C GLN A 52 13.58 -0.64 -14.88
N SER A 53 12.74 -1.11 -13.95
CA SER A 53 12.59 -0.48 -12.64
C SER A 53 13.90 -0.52 -11.83
N LEU A 54 14.61 -1.65 -11.82
CA LEU A 54 15.93 -1.77 -11.19
C LEU A 54 16.95 -0.79 -11.78
N HIS A 55 16.93 -0.62 -13.10
CA HIS A 55 17.80 0.35 -13.78
C HIS A 55 17.49 1.79 -13.36
N ARG A 56 16.20 2.22 -13.34
CA ARG A 56 15.78 3.55 -12.89
C ARG A 56 16.06 3.78 -11.41
N LEU A 57 15.83 2.77 -10.57
CA LEU A 57 16.13 2.79 -9.13
C LEU A 57 17.63 2.71 -8.80
N GLN A 58 18.48 2.39 -9.78
CA GLN A 58 19.93 2.22 -9.61
C GLN A 58 20.28 1.25 -8.46
N THR A 59 19.56 0.14 -8.39
CA THR A 59 19.71 -0.88 -7.34
C THR A 59 19.73 -2.29 -7.93
N ALA A 60 20.35 -3.23 -7.24
CA ALA A 60 20.40 -4.63 -7.67
C ALA A 60 19.10 -5.39 -7.34
N PHE A 61 18.30 -4.90 -6.40
CA PHE A 61 17.06 -5.58 -5.97
C PHE A 61 15.99 -4.59 -5.50
N ILE A 62 14.71 -5.02 -5.60
CA ILE A 62 13.54 -4.39 -4.99
C ILE A 62 13.09 -5.27 -3.81
N ASP A 63 12.74 -4.67 -2.67
CA ASP A 63 12.34 -5.45 -1.50
C ASP A 63 10.96 -6.09 -1.68
N LEU A 64 10.04 -5.36 -2.32
CA LEU A 64 8.68 -5.83 -2.60
C LEU A 64 8.22 -5.34 -3.97
N TYR A 65 7.85 -6.27 -4.86
CA TYR A 65 7.37 -5.95 -6.20
C TYR A 65 5.92 -6.38 -6.38
N LEU A 66 5.05 -5.45 -6.79
CA LEU A 66 3.60 -5.68 -6.83
C LEU A 66 3.08 -5.74 -8.27
N LEU A 67 2.04 -6.56 -8.50
CA LEU A 67 1.12 -6.33 -9.61
C LEU A 67 0.20 -5.16 -9.23
N HIS A 68 0.21 -4.09 -10.03
CA HIS A 68 -0.41 -2.80 -9.67
C HIS A 68 -1.95 -2.86 -9.59
N TRP A 69 -2.59 -3.69 -10.42
CA TRP A 69 -4.00 -4.12 -10.36
C TRP A 69 -4.22 -5.31 -11.27
N ARG A 70 -5.33 -5.99 -11.10
CA ARG A 70 -5.75 -7.12 -11.93
C ARG A 70 -5.93 -6.68 -13.39
N GLY A 71 -5.21 -7.32 -14.32
CA GLY A 71 -5.29 -7.08 -15.76
C GLY A 71 -5.85 -8.27 -16.53
N GLY A 72 -5.60 -8.28 -17.84
CA GLY A 72 -6.09 -9.33 -18.75
C GLY A 72 -5.17 -10.55 -18.90
N TYR A 73 -3.94 -10.52 -18.35
CA TYR A 73 -3.05 -11.69 -18.36
C TYR A 73 -3.47 -12.71 -17.28
N ALA A 74 -3.24 -13.99 -17.55
CA ALA A 74 -3.40 -15.05 -16.56
C ALA A 74 -2.47 -14.81 -15.37
N LEU A 75 -2.95 -14.97 -14.13
CA LEU A 75 -2.16 -14.70 -12.92
C LEU A 75 -0.94 -15.62 -12.83
N GLU A 76 -1.04 -16.84 -13.34
CA GLU A 76 0.06 -17.80 -13.43
C GLU A 76 1.28 -17.24 -14.15
N GLU A 77 1.10 -16.42 -15.19
CA GLU A 77 2.21 -15.79 -15.91
C GLU A 77 2.95 -14.79 -15.01
N THR A 78 2.21 -13.96 -14.30
CA THR A 78 2.76 -12.95 -13.42
C THR A 78 3.45 -13.60 -12.20
N VAL A 79 2.82 -14.61 -11.59
CA VAL A 79 3.38 -15.33 -10.43
C VAL A 79 4.66 -16.07 -10.83
N ALA A 80 4.66 -16.79 -11.96
CA ALA A 80 5.87 -17.46 -12.48
C ALA A 80 7.01 -16.46 -12.79
N ALA A 81 6.69 -15.24 -13.19
CA ALA A 81 7.68 -14.18 -13.37
C ALA A 81 8.24 -13.70 -12.01
N PHE A 82 7.39 -13.52 -10.99
CA PHE A 82 7.83 -13.16 -9.65
C PHE A 82 8.72 -14.23 -9.03
N GLU A 83 8.39 -15.51 -9.18
CA GLU A 83 9.26 -16.62 -8.74
C GLU A 83 10.64 -16.55 -9.42
N THR A 84 10.68 -16.37 -10.73
CA THR A 84 11.93 -16.21 -11.49
C THR A 84 12.76 -15.01 -11.00
N LEU A 85 12.10 -13.89 -10.69
CA LEU A 85 12.73 -12.68 -10.16
C LEU A 85 13.26 -12.88 -8.73
N MET A 86 12.54 -13.64 -7.89
CA MET A 86 12.99 -14.01 -6.54
C MET A 86 14.21 -14.94 -6.61
N GLU A 87 14.17 -15.99 -7.43
CA GLU A 87 15.27 -16.92 -7.63
C GLU A 87 16.55 -16.23 -8.13
N SER A 88 16.40 -15.21 -8.99
CA SER A 88 17.53 -14.40 -9.47
C SER A 88 17.96 -13.29 -8.50
N GLY A 89 17.31 -13.15 -7.35
CA GLY A 89 17.60 -12.14 -6.33
C GLY A 89 17.23 -10.70 -6.71
N LYS A 90 16.47 -10.50 -7.81
CA LYS A 90 16.04 -9.19 -8.28
C LYS A 90 14.89 -8.59 -7.45
N ILE A 91 14.06 -9.43 -6.85
CA ILE A 91 13.09 -9.04 -5.84
C ILE A 91 13.23 -9.93 -4.61
N ARG A 92 12.89 -9.42 -3.43
CA ARG A 92 12.92 -10.21 -2.18
C ARG A 92 11.57 -10.83 -1.84
N SER A 93 10.49 -10.15 -2.22
CA SER A 93 9.12 -10.60 -2.03
C SER A 93 8.22 -9.98 -3.10
N TRP A 94 7.03 -10.53 -3.26
CA TRP A 94 6.04 -9.99 -4.18
C TRP A 94 4.66 -9.90 -3.54
N GLY A 95 3.78 -9.13 -4.15
CA GLY A 95 2.41 -8.98 -3.72
C GLY A 95 1.52 -8.43 -4.84
N VAL A 96 0.34 -8.02 -4.46
CA VAL A 96 -0.66 -7.48 -5.38
C VAL A 96 -1.18 -6.13 -4.90
N SER A 97 -1.89 -5.43 -5.76
CA SER A 97 -2.58 -4.20 -5.40
C SER A 97 -3.96 -4.19 -6.05
N ASN A 98 -4.95 -3.66 -5.32
CA ASN A 98 -6.34 -3.55 -5.76
C ASN A 98 -6.99 -4.91 -6.09
N PHE A 99 -6.67 -5.95 -5.34
CA PHE A 99 -7.32 -7.26 -5.40
C PHE A 99 -8.44 -7.34 -4.36
N ASP A 100 -9.68 -7.65 -4.80
CA ASP A 100 -10.78 -7.98 -3.88
C ASP A 100 -10.68 -9.46 -3.47
N VAL A 101 -11.59 -9.93 -2.64
CA VAL A 101 -11.62 -11.32 -2.14
C VAL A 101 -11.60 -12.32 -3.29
N ASP A 102 -12.43 -12.12 -4.31
CA ASP A 102 -12.54 -13.05 -5.43
C ASP A 102 -11.21 -13.14 -6.22
N ASP A 103 -10.50 -12.00 -6.40
CA ASP A 103 -9.16 -11.98 -7.02
C ASP A 103 -8.10 -12.68 -6.15
N MET A 104 -8.19 -12.49 -4.83
CA MET A 104 -7.29 -13.14 -3.88
C MET A 104 -7.53 -14.65 -3.80
N GLU A 105 -8.77 -15.11 -3.93
CA GLU A 105 -9.13 -16.54 -4.00
C GLU A 105 -8.64 -17.16 -5.32
N GLU A 106 -8.78 -16.47 -6.46
CA GLU A 106 -8.19 -16.87 -7.73
C GLU A 106 -6.66 -17.02 -7.61
N LEU A 107 -6.00 -16.01 -6.98
CA LEU A 107 -4.56 -16.04 -6.75
C LEU A 107 -4.13 -17.19 -5.83
N GLU A 108 -4.86 -17.46 -4.75
CA GLU A 108 -4.56 -18.55 -3.81
C GLU A 108 -4.68 -19.93 -4.46
N ALA A 109 -5.55 -20.07 -5.47
CA ALA A 109 -5.81 -21.35 -6.15
C ALA A 109 -4.71 -21.76 -7.14
N ILE A 110 -3.83 -20.85 -7.56
CA ILE A 110 -2.76 -21.14 -8.53
C ILE A 110 -1.46 -21.52 -7.84
N ALA A 111 -0.58 -22.24 -8.57
CA ALA A 111 0.74 -22.60 -8.06
C ALA A 111 1.56 -21.34 -7.72
N GLY A 112 2.17 -21.34 -6.55
CA GLY A 112 2.97 -20.21 -6.05
C GLY A 112 2.12 -19.05 -5.49
N GLY A 113 0.81 -18.99 -5.75
CA GLY A 113 -0.05 -17.86 -5.36
C GLY A 113 -0.14 -17.60 -3.86
N THR A 114 0.00 -18.63 -3.04
CA THR A 114 0.02 -18.51 -1.56
C THR A 114 1.24 -17.78 -1.00
N ALA A 115 2.28 -17.55 -1.82
CA ALA A 115 3.47 -16.78 -1.42
C ALA A 115 3.27 -15.26 -1.48
N VAL A 116 2.06 -14.79 -1.79
CA VAL A 116 1.71 -13.35 -1.77
C VAL A 116 1.98 -12.74 -0.40
N SER A 117 2.79 -11.67 -0.36
CA SER A 117 3.26 -11.07 0.88
C SER A 117 2.42 -9.87 1.34
N VAL A 118 1.57 -9.29 0.49
CA VAL A 118 0.79 -8.09 0.79
C VAL A 118 -0.27 -7.84 -0.27
N ASN A 119 -1.37 -7.18 0.13
CA ASN A 119 -2.30 -6.55 -0.81
C ASN A 119 -2.34 -5.03 -0.54
N GLN A 120 -2.00 -4.21 -1.55
CA GLN A 120 -2.03 -2.75 -1.43
C GLN A 120 -3.38 -2.23 -1.95
N ILE A 121 -4.17 -1.57 -1.09
CA ILE A 121 -5.55 -1.14 -1.41
C ILE A 121 -5.84 0.29 -0.99
N LEU A 122 -6.89 0.88 -1.56
CA LEU A 122 -7.48 2.13 -1.09
C LEU A 122 -8.15 1.90 0.26
N PHE A 123 -7.59 2.47 1.32
CA PHE A 123 -8.16 2.33 2.66
C PHE A 123 -7.92 3.57 3.50
N ASN A 124 -9.00 4.14 4.03
CA ASN A 124 -8.99 5.29 4.93
C ASN A 124 -10.37 5.44 5.59
N LEU A 125 -10.54 6.42 6.48
CA LEU A 125 -11.79 6.69 7.20
C LEU A 125 -13.04 6.81 6.30
N LYS A 126 -12.90 7.25 5.05
CA LYS A 126 -14.00 7.37 4.09
C LYS A 126 -14.19 6.12 3.23
N ARG A 127 -13.15 5.30 3.08
CA ARG A 127 -13.09 4.11 2.24
C ARG A 127 -12.97 2.85 3.10
N ARG A 128 -14.02 2.55 3.84
CA ARG A 128 -14.08 1.48 4.85
C ARG A 128 -14.67 0.16 4.31
N GLY A 129 -14.96 0.08 3.01
CA GLY A 129 -15.46 -1.14 2.35
C GLY A 129 -14.65 -2.39 2.65
N PRO A 130 -13.30 -2.34 2.60
CA PRO A 130 -12.44 -3.50 2.86
C PRO A 130 -12.59 -4.13 4.25
N GLU A 131 -13.07 -3.38 5.27
CA GLU A 131 -13.32 -3.93 6.61
C GLU A 131 -14.40 -5.02 6.63
N VAL A 132 -15.25 -5.10 5.57
CA VAL A 132 -16.31 -6.10 5.46
C VAL A 132 -15.96 -7.08 4.35
N GLY A 133 -15.10 -8.03 4.66
CA GLY A 133 -14.70 -9.10 3.73
C GLY A 133 -13.19 -9.17 3.52
N LEU A 134 -12.60 -8.27 2.75
CA LEU A 134 -11.21 -8.37 2.33
C LEU A 134 -10.21 -8.35 3.50
N MET A 135 -10.31 -7.39 4.41
CA MET A 135 -9.38 -7.32 5.55
C MET A 135 -9.47 -8.55 6.47
N PRO A 136 -10.65 -9.02 6.90
CA PRO A 136 -10.76 -10.28 7.64
C PRO A 136 -10.21 -11.49 6.87
N TRP A 137 -10.45 -11.56 5.55
CA TRP A 137 -9.92 -12.60 4.69
C TRP A 137 -8.38 -12.60 4.67
N CYS A 138 -7.76 -11.44 4.46
CA CYS A 138 -6.31 -11.26 4.49
C CYS A 138 -5.71 -11.56 5.88
N GLN A 139 -6.34 -11.07 6.96
CA GLN A 139 -5.91 -11.32 8.34
C GLN A 139 -5.86 -12.81 8.66
N SER A 140 -6.88 -13.59 8.25
CA SER A 140 -6.92 -15.05 8.48
C SER A 140 -5.77 -15.81 7.80
N ARG A 141 -5.09 -15.17 6.84
CA ARG A 141 -3.96 -15.72 6.05
C ARG A 141 -2.64 -15.03 6.37
N ASN A 142 -2.60 -14.13 7.36
CA ASN A 142 -1.44 -13.31 7.70
C ASN A 142 -0.91 -12.47 6.53
N ILE A 143 -1.79 -12.00 5.64
CA ILE A 143 -1.48 -11.10 4.54
C ILE A 143 -1.75 -9.66 5.02
N PRO A 144 -0.72 -8.82 5.23
CA PRO A 144 -0.90 -7.43 5.62
C PRO A 144 -1.51 -6.61 4.48
N ILE A 145 -2.12 -5.49 4.87
CA ILE A 145 -2.67 -4.49 3.96
C ILE A 145 -1.75 -3.28 3.89
N MET A 146 -1.40 -2.80 2.70
CA MET A 146 -0.80 -1.48 2.49
C MET A 146 -1.88 -0.50 2.07
N ALA A 147 -2.20 0.46 2.94
CA ALA A 147 -3.24 1.45 2.71
C ALA A 147 -2.70 2.64 1.90
N TYR A 148 -3.07 2.75 0.61
CA TYR A 148 -2.78 3.96 -0.15
C TYR A 148 -3.87 5.02 0.01
N SER A 149 -3.55 6.28 -0.28
CA SER A 149 -4.40 7.45 -0.02
C SER A 149 -4.99 7.47 1.39
N PRO A 150 -4.21 7.24 2.45
CA PRO A 150 -4.71 7.01 3.81
C PRO A 150 -5.40 8.23 4.43
N ILE A 151 -5.27 9.42 3.81
CA ILE A 151 -5.94 10.67 4.19
C ILE A 151 -6.90 11.18 3.10
N GLU A 152 -7.37 10.30 2.18
CA GLU A 152 -8.30 10.64 1.08
C GLU A 152 -7.82 11.87 0.28
N GLN A 153 -6.52 11.96 -0.04
CA GLN A 153 -5.90 13.11 -0.74
C GLN A 153 -6.16 14.46 -0.04
N GLY A 154 -6.37 14.46 1.28
CA GLY A 154 -6.66 15.64 2.09
C GLY A 154 -8.14 16.03 2.16
N ARG A 155 -9.03 15.41 1.39
CA ARG A 155 -10.46 15.78 1.30
C ARG A 155 -11.24 15.59 2.61
N LEU A 156 -10.77 14.74 3.51
CA LEU A 156 -11.44 14.49 4.80
C LEU A 156 -10.93 15.35 5.97
N LEU A 157 -9.83 16.09 5.77
CA LEU A 157 -9.11 16.75 6.88
C LEU A 157 -9.85 17.92 7.52
N SER A 158 -10.87 18.49 6.85
CA SER A 158 -11.73 19.54 7.41
C SER A 158 -12.89 19.00 8.24
N HIS A 159 -13.07 17.68 8.34
CA HIS A 159 -14.18 17.09 9.07
C HIS A 159 -14.09 17.39 10.57
N SER A 160 -15.22 17.82 11.19
CA SER A 160 -15.26 18.28 12.59
C SER A 160 -14.77 17.23 13.61
N ALA A 161 -15.08 15.96 13.40
CA ALA A 161 -14.58 14.88 14.25
C ALA A 161 -13.05 14.80 14.26
N LEU A 162 -12.40 14.89 13.07
CA LEU A 162 -10.94 14.88 12.97
C LEU A 162 -10.31 16.12 13.58
N THR A 163 -10.85 17.31 13.27
CA THR A 163 -10.31 18.57 13.80
C THR A 163 -10.55 18.72 15.31
N GLY A 164 -11.62 18.12 15.85
CA GLY A 164 -11.89 18.07 17.29
C GLY A 164 -10.82 17.25 18.01
N ILE A 165 -10.63 15.99 17.59
CA ILE A 165 -9.61 15.10 18.17
C ILE A 165 -8.20 15.67 17.97
N ALA A 166 -7.92 16.30 16.85
CA ALA A 166 -6.63 16.94 16.58
C ALA A 166 -6.30 18.06 17.58
N ARG A 167 -7.30 18.85 18.01
CA ARG A 167 -7.14 19.85 19.06
C ARG A 167 -6.87 19.22 20.43
N GLU A 168 -7.61 18.17 20.79
CA GLU A 168 -7.41 17.43 22.05
C GLU A 168 -5.98 16.85 22.15
N LEU A 169 -5.43 16.38 21.03
CA LEU A 169 -4.12 15.75 20.97
C LEU A 169 -2.99 16.73 20.58
N GLU A 170 -3.28 18.01 20.46
CA GLU A 170 -2.33 19.06 20.04
C GLU A 170 -1.58 18.70 18.74
N THR A 171 -2.32 18.14 17.77
CA THR A 171 -1.77 17.65 16.50
C THR A 171 -2.62 18.10 15.29
N THR A 172 -2.42 17.50 14.14
CA THR A 172 -3.17 17.81 12.92
C THR A 172 -4.20 16.73 12.58
N ALA A 173 -5.27 17.11 11.86
CA ALA A 173 -6.28 16.17 11.38
C ALA A 173 -5.67 15.04 10.51
N ALA A 174 -4.61 15.33 9.76
CA ALA A 174 -3.88 14.34 8.96
C ALA A 174 -3.21 13.28 9.86
N VAL A 175 -2.61 13.70 10.95
CA VAL A 175 -1.98 12.79 11.94
C VAL A 175 -3.02 11.91 12.61
N VAL A 176 -4.19 12.46 12.98
CA VAL A 176 -5.30 11.67 13.56
C VAL A 176 -5.83 10.65 12.55
N ALA A 177 -6.04 11.05 11.30
CA ALA A 177 -6.51 10.15 10.25
C ALA A 177 -5.50 9.01 9.98
N LEU A 178 -4.21 9.31 9.95
CA LEU A 178 -3.14 8.31 9.82
C LEU A 178 -3.04 7.40 11.04
N ALA A 179 -3.17 7.93 12.25
CA ALA A 179 -3.18 7.15 13.48
C ALA A 179 -4.35 6.15 13.48
N TRP A 180 -5.53 6.56 12.97
CA TRP A 180 -6.66 5.65 12.83
C TRP A 180 -6.36 4.49 11.85
N VAL A 181 -5.72 4.76 10.70
CA VAL A 181 -5.32 3.72 9.74
C VAL A 181 -4.31 2.76 10.38
N LEU A 182 -3.31 3.31 11.09
CA LEU A 182 -2.27 2.52 11.76
C LEU A 182 -2.78 1.75 12.99
N ASN A 183 -3.94 2.11 13.52
CA ASN A 183 -4.60 1.38 14.61
C ASN A 183 -5.32 0.10 14.15
N GLN A 184 -5.39 -0.13 12.83
CA GLN A 184 -5.94 -1.36 12.28
C GLN A 184 -4.87 -2.45 12.25
N ASP A 185 -5.20 -3.64 12.76
CA ASP A 185 -4.26 -4.76 12.80
C ASP A 185 -3.81 -5.19 11.40
N GLY A 186 -2.51 -5.33 11.21
CA GLY A 186 -1.91 -5.76 9.95
C GLY A 186 -1.96 -4.70 8.85
N VAL A 187 -2.13 -3.41 9.18
CA VAL A 187 -2.19 -2.32 8.19
C VAL A 187 -0.95 -1.45 8.23
N ILE A 188 -0.38 -1.18 7.05
CA ILE A 188 0.73 -0.24 6.81
C ILE A 188 0.16 0.95 6.04
N ALA A 189 0.38 2.19 6.50
CA ALA A 189 -0.03 3.39 5.80
C ALA A 189 1.11 3.94 4.93
N ILE A 190 0.80 4.32 3.69
CA ILE A 190 1.76 4.92 2.74
C ILE A 190 1.34 6.34 2.33
N PRO A 191 1.39 7.32 3.26
CA PRO A 191 1.05 8.70 2.95
C PRO A 191 2.10 9.35 2.05
N LYS A 192 1.66 10.10 1.04
CA LYS A 192 2.52 10.89 0.16
C LYS A 192 2.44 12.37 0.50
N SER A 193 3.58 13.04 0.55
CA SER A 193 3.65 14.50 0.56
C SER A 193 4.91 14.99 -0.14
N SER A 194 4.81 16.16 -0.80
CA SER A 194 5.96 16.91 -1.31
C SER A 194 6.49 17.97 -0.31
N ASN A 195 5.77 18.16 0.80
CA ASN A 195 6.17 19.09 1.86
C ASN A 195 6.92 18.33 2.97
N PRO A 196 8.19 18.64 3.25
CA PRO A 196 8.97 17.98 4.30
C PRO A 196 8.36 18.06 5.70
N ASP A 197 7.66 19.16 6.02
CA ASP A 197 7.01 19.31 7.34
C ASP A 197 5.80 18.40 7.48
N HIS A 198 5.04 18.19 6.39
CA HIS A 198 3.98 17.18 6.38
C HIS A 198 4.54 15.77 6.53
N ILE A 199 5.68 15.44 5.92
CA ILE A 199 6.33 14.13 6.07
C ILE A 199 6.75 13.90 7.54
N ARG A 200 7.37 14.92 8.18
CA ARG A 200 7.72 14.84 9.60
C ARG A 200 6.48 14.71 10.50
N SER A 201 5.43 15.47 10.17
CA SER A 201 4.16 15.39 10.90
C SER A 201 3.50 14.03 10.75
N ASN A 202 3.43 13.49 9.52
CA ASN A 202 2.86 12.16 9.25
C ASN A 202 3.54 11.05 10.05
N ARG A 203 4.87 11.14 10.27
CA ARG A 203 5.60 10.16 11.10
C ARG A 203 5.08 10.11 12.55
N LYS A 204 4.63 11.24 13.09
CA LYS A 204 4.11 11.31 14.46
C LYS A 204 2.85 10.45 14.66
N ALA A 205 2.12 10.15 13.59
CA ALA A 205 0.93 9.31 13.69
C ALA A 205 1.21 7.92 14.29
N ALA A 206 2.41 7.39 14.07
CA ALA A 206 2.82 6.10 14.64
C ALA A 206 3.08 6.13 16.15
N ASP A 207 3.17 7.31 16.74
CA ASP A 207 3.40 7.51 18.18
C ASP A 207 2.09 7.85 18.92
N ILE A 208 0.95 7.94 18.18
CA ILE A 208 -0.37 8.27 18.73
C ILE A 208 -1.20 7.00 18.88
N THR A 209 -1.70 6.77 20.07
CA THR A 209 -2.75 5.78 20.37
C THR A 209 -4.06 6.50 20.60
N LEU A 210 -5.06 6.24 19.74
CA LEU A 210 -6.40 6.79 19.90
C LEU A 210 -7.16 6.08 21.02
N THR A 211 -7.82 6.84 21.88
CA THR A 211 -8.65 6.29 22.95
C THR A 211 -9.93 5.63 22.38
N PRO A 212 -10.58 4.69 23.10
CA PRO A 212 -11.86 4.12 22.69
C PRO A 212 -12.94 5.17 22.38
N ALA A 213 -12.99 6.28 23.15
CA ALA A 213 -13.94 7.36 22.91
C ALA A 213 -13.66 8.11 21.60
N GLN A 214 -12.38 8.35 21.27
CA GLN A 214 -11.97 8.97 20.01
C GLN A 214 -12.26 8.05 18.81
N LEU A 215 -11.98 6.74 18.94
CA LEU A 215 -12.33 5.75 17.93
C LEU A 215 -13.85 5.71 17.67
N GLN A 216 -14.65 5.70 18.75
CA GLN A 216 -16.12 5.73 18.64
C GLN A 216 -16.61 7.02 17.94
N THR A 217 -15.99 8.16 18.24
CA THR A 217 -16.31 9.45 17.56
C THR A 217 -16.02 9.36 16.06
N LEU A 218 -14.90 8.76 15.67
CA LEU A 218 -14.55 8.54 14.25
C LEU A 218 -15.50 7.55 13.59
N ASP A 219 -15.89 6.46 14.26
CA ASP A 219 -16.82 5.46 13.75
C ASP A 219 -18.23 6.02 13.53
N GLN A 220 -18.68 6.93 14.38
CA GLN A 220 -19.95 7.64 14.20
C GLN A 220 -19.90 8.61 13.01
N ALA A 221 -18.77 9.29 12.82
CA ALA A 221 -18.56 10.26 11.75
C ALA A 221 -18.33 9.60 10.37
N PHE A 222 -17.64 8.48 10.35
CA PHE A 222 -17.25 7.73 9.16
C PHE A 222 -17.74 6.28 9.28
N LYS A 223 -19.01 6.06 8.98
CA LYS A 223 -19.66 4.76 9.20
C LYS A 223 -19.06 3.66 8.34
N ARG A 224 -18.70 2.56 8.97
CA ARG A 224 -18.39 1.31 8.28
C ARG A 224 -19.64 0.78 7.57
N PRO A 225 -19.52 0.26 6.33
CA PRO A 225 -20.64 -0.39 5.67
C PRO A 225 -21.05 -1.67 6.43
N ASN A 226 -22.31 -2.04 6.30
CA ASN A 226 -22.88 -3.22 6.96
C ASN A 226 -22.90 -4.48 6.07
N ARG A 227 -22.42 -4.36 4.82
CA ARG A 227 -22.32 -5.46 3.84
C ARG A 227 -21.10 -5.27 2.94
N LYS A 228 -20.60 -6.36 2.33
CA LYS A 228 -19.53 -6.34 1.31
C LYS A 228 -19.89 -5.33 0.21
N GLN A 229 -18.93 -4.55 -0.18
CA GLN A 229 -19.00 -3.61 -1.31
C GLN A 229 -17.82 -3.92 -2.25
N PRO A 230 -17.94 -3.65 -3.55
CA PRO A 230 -16.79 -3.71 -4.45
C PRO A 230 -15.65 -2.86 -3.94
N LEU A 231 -14.42 -3.29 -4.20
CA LEU A 231 -13.23 -2.56 -3.80
C LEU A 231 -13.15 -1.23 -4.56
N ASP A 232 -13.05 -0.12 -3.84
CA ASP A 232 -12.82 1.19 -4.42
C ASP A 232 -11.38 1.32 -4.94
N MET A 233 -11.21 2.03 -6.05
CA MET A 233 -9.91 2.41 -6.63
C MET A 233 -9.88 3.91 -6.95
N LEU A 234 -8.67 4.50 -7.09
CA LEU A 234 -8.45 5.88 -7.53
C LEU A 234 -7.79 5.91 -8.91
#